data_3c16b053b04735c8c7106ee84260717b
#
_entry.id   3c16b053b04735c8c7106ee84260717b
#
_cell.length_a   1.000
_cell.length_b   1.000
_cell.length_c   1.000
_cell.angle_alpha   90.00
_cell.angle_beta   90.00
_cell.angle_gamma   90.00
#
_symmetry.space_group_name_H-M   'P 1'
#
loop_
_entity.id
_entity.type
_entity.pdbx_description
1 polymer ?
#
loop_
_entity_poly.entity_id
_entity_poly.type
_entity_poly.pdbx_seq_one_letter_code
_entity_poly.pdbx_strand_id
1 'polypeptide(L)'
;MEIGVLKESKQQEKRVAITPKIVSKIKKLGHTVRVEKGLGLDANFNDSQYIEAGAEVIDANSVWASDIILKINKPNDDDVSKLNHNKTLISFFSPAVNSDLLQSCSKDKVNVLSMDSVPRISRAQKMDALSSMANIAGSRAVIEAAHNFGRFFGGQITAAGKIPPAKILIIGAGVAGLSAIGTASSLGAIVTAFDTRPEVKEQVESLGGQFLTVNLDEDGSSTDGYAKTMSKEFIDAEMALFKEQCKDVDIIITTALIPGKEAPKLITQEMLDVMKPGSVIVDLASQQGGNCVLCKRDEIVEYNGIKVIGYTDLPSRLPSQSSELYANNLYHILDELTPNNDGIVDINMDDDVIRGMTVVKDGEITFPPPKIEVSASPKAEEKKVEPKKEQIQKKSSILPGVCPLYTSDAADDRICVD
;
A
#
# COMPACT_ATOMS: atom_id res chain seq x y z
N MET A 1 19.09 -17.90 17.10
CA MET A 1 17.69 -18.14 17.52
C MET A 1 16.91 -18.78 16.37
N GLU A 2 15.84 -19.48 16.70
CA GLU A 2 14.95 -20.13 15.73
C GLU A 2 13.79 -19.20 15.37
N ILE A 3 13.56 -19.01 14.08
CA ILE A 3 12.47 -18.18 13.54
C ILE A 3 11.41 -19.10 12.95
N GLY A 4 10.21 -19.03 13.50
CA GLY A 4 9.05 -19.79 13.05
C GLY A 4 8.10 -18.95 12.18
N VAL A 5 7.65 -19.51 11.07
CA VAL A 5 6.70 -18.88 10.17
C VAL A 5 5.51 -19.81 9.92
N LEU A 6 4.33 -19.35 10.25
CA LEU A 6 3.08 -20.12 10.20
C LEU A 6 2.18 -19.61 9.08
N LYS A 7 1.29 -20.49 8.62
CA LYS A 7 0.17 -20.06 7.78
C LYS A 7 -0.71 -19.08 8.56
N GLU A 8 -1.24 -18.12 7.83
CA GLU A 8 -2.21 -17.20 8.40
C GLU A 8 -3.56 -17.90 8.63
N SER A 9 -4.13 -17.69 9.80
CA SER A 9 -5.43 -18.27 10.17
C SER A 9 -6.63 -17.46 9.64
N LYS A 10 -6.40 -16.21 9.20
CA LYS A 10 -7.44 -15.34 8.67
C LYS A 10 -7.92 -15.87 7.32
N GLN A 11 -9.24 -16.09 7.19
CA GLN A 11 -9.84 -16.47 5.93
C GLN A 11 -9.48 -15.49 4.81
N GLN A 12 -9.21 -15.98 3.61
CA GLN A 12 -8.77 -15.23 2.42
C GLN A 12 -7.37 -14.61 2.50
N GLU A 13 -6.61 -14.78 3.59
CA GLU A 13 -5.21 -14.38 3.62
C GLU A 13 -4.35 -15.40 2.88
N LYS A 14 -3.71 -14.95 1.81
CA LYS A 14 -2.87 -15.77 0.93
C LYS A 14 -1.39 -15.42 1.01
N ARG A 15 -1.07 -14.28 1.65
CA ARG A 15 0.30 -13.84 1.82
C ARG A 15 1.02 -14.70 2.84
N VAL A 16 2.35 -14.70 2.77
CA VAL A 16 3.23 -15.32 3.74
C VAL A 16 4.18 -14.28 4.32
N ALA A 17 4.51 -14.42 5.60
CA ALA A 17 5.40 -13.47 6.28
C ALA A 17 6.82 -13.51 5.70
N ILE A 18 7.30 -14.67 5.24
CA ILE A 18 8.63 -14.84 4.66
C ILE A 18 8.55 -15.64 3.36
N THR A 19 9.32 -15.22 2.36
CA THR A 19 9.48 -15.92 1.07
C THR A 19 10.81 -16.71 1.05
N PRO A 20 10.96 -17.73 0.18
CA PRO A 20 12.20 -18.47 0.03
C PRO A 20 13.44 -17.58 -0.15
N LYS A 21 13.31 -16.52 -0.94
CA LYS A 21 14.39 -15.54 -1.19
C LYS A 21 14.91 -14.89 0.11
N ILE A 22 14.02 -14.64 1.07
CA ILE A 22 14.38 -13.99 2.34
C ILE A 22 14.97 -14.97 3.35
N VAL A 23 14.61 -16.24 3.29
CA VAL A 23 15.22 -17.29 4.14
C VAL A 23 16.74 -17.23 4.08
N SER A 24 17.33 -17.18 2.87
CA SER A 24 18.77 -17.12 2.69
C SER A 24 19.42 -15.88 3.32
N LYS A 25 18.71 -14.76 3.37
CA LYS A 25 19.18 -13.53 4.01
C LYS A 25 19.14 -13.64 5.53
N ILE A 26 18.05 -14.17 6.08
CA ILE A 26 17.87 -14.38 7.53
C ILE A 26 18.95 -15.34 8.07
N LYS A 27 19.29 -16.39 7.32
CA LYS A 27 20.39 -17.30 7.71
C LYS A 27 21.74 -16.60 7.81
N LYS A 28 22.01 -15.58 7.01
CA LYS A 28 23.23 -14.77 7.12
C LYS A 28 23.30 -13.94 8.39
N LEU A 29 22.15 -13.66 9.02
CA LEU A 29 22.08 -13.03 10.34
C LEU A 29 22.34 -14.02 11.48
N GLY A 30 22.59 -15.30 11.18
CA GLY A 30 22.87 -16.35 12.18
C GLY A 30 21.62 -17.07 12.69
N HIS A 31 20.42 -16.81 12.15
CA HIS A 31 19.19 -17.48 12.55
C HIS A 31 18.94 -18.77 11.76
N THR A 32 18.21 -19.69 12.36
CA THR A 32 17.57 -20.82 11.66
C THR A 32 16.12 -20.48 11.36
N VAL A 33 15.59 -20.97 10.23
CA VAL A 33 14.23 -20.67 9.80
C VAL A 33 13.42 -21.95 9.70
N ARG A 34 12.29 -22.00 10.39
CA ARG A 34 11.31 -23.09 10.37
C ARG A 34 10.01 -22.59 9.76
N VAL A 35 9.49 -23.28 8.78
CA VAL A 35 8.23 -22.93 8.11
C VAL A 35 7.23 -24.07 8.20
N GLU A 36 5.97 -23.71 8.36
CA GLU A 36 4.88 -24.67 8.34
C GLU A 36 4.75 -25.31 6.95
N LYS A 37 4.57 -26.62 6.89
CA LYS A 37 4.37 -27.36 5.64
C LYS A 37 3.24 -26.75 4.81
N GLY A 38 3.52 -26.48 3.54
CA GLY A 38 2.60 -25.86 2.60
C GLY A 38 2.33 -24.38 2.88
N LEU A 39 3.20 -23.69 3.65
CA LEU A 39 3.08 -22.27 4.00
C LEU A 39 2.78 -21.38 2.79
N GLY A 40 3.55 -21.54 1.72
CA GLY A 40 3.58 -20.60 0.59
C GLY A 40 2.67 -20.96 -0.59
N LEU A 41 1.89 -22.04 -0.52
CA LEU A 41 1.14 -22.53 -1.69
C LEU A 41 0.21 -21.51 -2.32
N ASP A 42 -0.52 -20.74 -1.52
CA ASP A 42 -1.43 -19.70 -1.99
C ASP A 42 -0.71 -18.44 -2.54
N ALA A 43 0.59 -18.29 -2.20
CA ALA A 43 1.47 -17.24 -2.70
C ALA A 43 2.42 -17.71 -3.82
N ASN A 44 2.19 -18.92 -4.36
CA ASN A 44 3.01 -19.56 -5.39
C ASN A 44 4.45 -19.91 -4.97
N PHE A 45 4.68 -20.19 -3.69
CA PHE A 45 5.93 -20.71 -3.16
C PHE A 45 5.69 -22.14 -2.63
N ASN A 46 6.39 -23.13 -3.17
CA ASN A 46 6.28 -24.51 -2.71
C ASN A 46 7.31 -24.85 -1.64
N ASP A 47 7.09 -25.94 -0.92
CA ASP A 47 7.96 -26.38 0.18
C ASP A 47 9.40 -26.64 -0.27
N SER A 48 9.63 -27.15 -1.48
CA SER A 48 10.98 -27.41 -2.00
C SER A 48 11.79 -26.13 -2.15
N GLN A 49 11.18 -25.01 -2.54
CA GLN A 49 11.86 -23.70 -2.63
C GLN A 49 12.31 -23.20 -1.24
N TYR A 50 11.53 -23.44 -0.19
CA TYR A 50 11.94 -23.13 1.18
C TYR A 50 13.09 -24.01 1.65
N ILE A 51 13.05 -25.32 1.35
CA ILE A 51 14.12 -26.26 1.67
C ILE A 51 15.42 -25.90 0.94
N GLU A 52 15.35 -25.62 -0.36
CA GLU A 52 16.50 -25.17 -1.17
C GLU A 52 17.11 -23.86 -0.65
N ALA A 53 16.29 -22.94 -0.13
CA ALA A 53 16.74 -21.73 0.52
C ALA A 53 17.35 -21.97 1.92
N GLY A 54 17.17 -23.18 2.47
CA GLY A 54 17.74 -23.66 3.71
C GLY A 54 16.84 -23.49 4.93
N ALA A 55 15.52 -23.42 4.76
CA ALA A 55 14.55 -23.54 5.84
C ALA A 55 14.25 -25.01 6.16
N GLU A 56 13.81 -25.26 7.39
CA GLU A 56 13.21 -26.54 7.80
C GLU A 56 11.70 -26.44 7.58
N VAL A 57 11.13 -27.36 6.77
CA VAL A 57 9.69 -27.47 6.57
C VAL A 57 9.14 -28.52 7.52
N ILE A 58 8.33 -28.11 8.49
CA ILE A 58 7.86 -28.93 9.60
C ILE A 58 6.35 -28.71 9.86
N ASP A 59 5.79 -29.45 10.82
CA ASP A 59 4.39 -29.24 11.23
C ASP A 59 4.20 -27.97 12.06
N ALA A 60 2.96 -27.46 12.08
CA ALA A 60 2.62 -26.20 12.76
C ALA A 60 2.98 -26.19 14.25
N ASN A 61 2.76 -27.29 14.98
CA ASN A 61 3.05 -27.35 16.42
C ASN A 61 4.55 -27.20 16.69
N SER A 62 5.37 -27.83 15.86
CA SER A 62 6.83 -27.71 15.93
C SER A 62 7.31 -26.30 15.56
N VAL A 63 6.64 -25.61 14.63
CA VAL A 63 6.94 -24.20 14.31
C VAL A 63 6.66 -23.29 15.51
N TRP A 64 5.56 -23.51 16.24
CA TRP A 64 5.25 -22.72 17.45
C TRP A 64 6.31 -22.85 18.56
N ALA A 65 7.16 -23.88 18.53
CA ALA A 65 8.27 -24.02 19.47
C ALA A 65 9.41 -23.02 19.26
N SER A 66 9.49 -22.37 18.12
CA SER A 66 10.55 -21.40 17.77
C SER A 66 10.58 -20.18 18.72
N ASP A 67 11.75 -19.52 18.81
CA ASP A 67 11.96 -18.35 19.68
C ASP A 67 11.24 -17.09 19.19
N ILE A 68 11.22 -16.91 17.86
CA ILE A 68 10.62 -15.76 17.20
C ILE A 68 9.53 -16.27 16.25
N ILE A 69 8.33 -15.74 16.40
CA ILE A 69 7.20 -16.05 15.51
C ILE A 69 6.92 -14.86 14.61
N LEU A 70 6.94 -15.10 13.31
CA LEU A 70 6.63 -14.09 12.30
C LEU A 70 5.25 -14.37 11.69
N LYS A 71 4.40 -13.36 11.73
CA LYS A 71 3.07 -13.38 11.11
C LYS A 71 2.82 -12.10 10.33
N ILE A 72 1.80 -12.11 9.49
CA ILE A 72 1.28 -10.88 8.84
C ILE A 72 0.21 -10.26 9.73
N ASN A 73 -0.84 -11.02 10.01
CA ASN A 73 -1.96 -10.53 10.80
C ASN A 73 -1.69 -10.70 12.31
N LYS A 74 -2.40 -9.90 13.11
CA LYS A 74 -2.38 -10.05 14.56
C LYS A 74 -2.77 -11.48 14.96
N PRO A 75 -2.20 -12.00 16.07
CA PRO A 75 -2.59 -13.31 16.57
C PRO A 75 -4.06 -13.32 17.01
N ASN A 76 -4.71 -14.45 16.87
CA ASN A 76 -5.99 -14.74 17.49
C ASN A 76 -5.79 -15.39 18.88
N ASP A 77 -6.88 -15.66 19.58
CA ASP A 77 -6.81 -16.22 20.96
C ASP A 77 -6.12 -17.61 21.00
N ASP A 78 -6.31 -18.43 19.96
CA ASP A 78 -5.65 -19.74 19.82
C ASP A 78 -4.14 -19.58 19.58
N ASP A 79 -3.74 -18.62 18.76
CA ASP A 79 -2.35 -18.26 18.55
C ASP A 79 -1.69 -17.76 19.84
N VAL A 80 -2.36 -16.88 20.62
CA VAL A 80 -1.86 -16.35 21.90
C VAL A 80 -1.63 -17.48 22.89
N SER A 81 -2.53 -18.47 22.94
CA SER A 81 -2.38 -19.63 23.85
C SER A 81 -1.12 -20.47 23.59
N LYS A 82 -0.57 -20.41 22.37
CA LYS A 82 0.65 -21.10 21.95
C LYS A 82 1.92 -20.27 22.14
N LEU A 83 1.77 -18.95 22.26
CA LEU A 83 2.84 -18.05 22.63
C LEU A 83 3.06 -18.15 24.15
N ASN A 84 4.28 -18.46 24.56
CA ASN A 84 4.65 -18.59 25.96
C ASN A 84 5.83 -17.69 26.31
N HIS A 85 6.25 -17.71 27.59
CA HIS A 85 7.32 -16.87 28.10
C HIS A 85 8.54 -16.79 27.21
N ASN A 86 9.06 -15.56 27.04
CA ASN A 86 10.28 -15.21 26.32
C ASN A 86 10.24 -15.39 24.80
N LYS A 87 9.10 -15.70 24.21
CA LYS A 87 8.96 -15.65 22.75
C LYS A 87 8.82 -14.22 22.25
N THR A 88 9.26 -14.00 21.02
CA THR A 88 9.06 -12.72 20.33
C THR A 88 8.08 -12.92 19.18
N LEU A 89 7.02 -12.10 19.13
CA LEU A 89 6.08 -12.03 18.02
C LEU A 89 6.34 -10.75 17.21
N ILE A 90 6.45 -10.89 15.89
CA ILE A 90 6.53 -9.74 14.97
C ILE A 90 5.39 -9.86 13.94
N SER A 91 4.45 -8.92 13.96
CA SER A 91 3.28 -8.90 13.06
C SER A 91 2.63 -7.53 13.02
N PHE A 92 1.67 -7.29 12.12
CA PHE A 92 0.67 -6.24 12.32
C PHE A 92 -0.11 -6.55 13.60
N PHE A 93 -0.31 -5.55 14.44
CA PHE A 93 -0.91 -5.76 15.76
C PHE A 93 -2.06 -4.79 16.06
N SER A 94 -1.97 -3.56 15.55
CA SER A 94 -2.90 -2.45 15.80
C SER A 94 -3.13 -2.19 17.30
N PRO A 95 -2.06 -1.86 18.04
CA PRO A 95 -2.09 -1.82 19.50
C PRO A 95 -3.12 -0.84 20.08
N ALA A 96 -3.39 0.27 19.38
CA ALA A 96 -4.37 1.27 19.84
C ALA A 96 -5.81 0.75 19.96
N VAL A 97 -6.16 -0.30 19.22
CA VAL A 97 -7.53 -0.86 19.18
C VAL A 97 -7.60 -2.32 19.66
N ASN A 98 -6.49 -2.88 20.13
CA ASN A 98 -6.39 -4.25 20.63
C ASN A 98 -5.76 -4.30 22.04
N SER A 99 -6.27 -3.49 22.98
CA SER A 99 -5.78 -3.40 24.37
C SER A 99 -5.80 -4.74 25.09
N ASP A 100 -6.85 -5.55 24.90
CA ASP A 100 -7.00 -6.84 25.58
C ASP A 100 -5.95 -7.84 25.11
N LEU A 101 -5.61 -7.80 23.82
CA LEU A 101 -4.55 -8.62 23.24
C LEU A 101 -3.16 -8.21 23.78
N LEU A 102 -2.91 -6.90 23.95
CA LEU A 102 -1.70 -6.39 24.61
C LEU A 102 -1.58 -6.92 26.04
N GLN A 103 -2.68 -6.89 26.81
CA GLN A 103 -2.70 -7.40 28.19
C GLN A 103 -2.42 -8.91 28.26
N SER A 104 -3.00 -9.68 27.31
CA SER A 104 -2.76 -11.13 27.24
C SER A 104 -1.28 -11.42 26.95
N CYS A 105 -0.68 -10.75 25.94
CA CYS A 105 0.74 -10.91 25.64
C CYS A 105 1.65 -10.46 26.80
N SER A 106 1.30 -9.38 27.49
CA SER A 106 2.02 -8.89 28.68
C SER A 106 1.98 -9.90 29.82
N LYS A 107 0.81 -10.47 30.12
CA LYS A 107 0.64 -11.50 31.15
C LYS A 107 1.51 -12.74 30.90
N ASP A 108 1.59 -13.16 29.64
CA ASP A 108 2.35 -14.33 29.24
C ASP A 108 3.83 -14.01 28.89
N LYS A 109 4.27 -12.75 29.17
CA LYS A 109 5.63 -12.25 28.95
C LYS A 109 6.15 -12.49 27.53
N VAL A 110 5.26 -12.33 26.54
CA VAL A 110 5.61 -12.38 25.12
C VAL A 110 6.09 -10.99 24.69
N ASN A 111 7.26 -10.91 24.07
CA ASN A 111 7.72 -9.68 23.45
C ASN A 111 6.96 -9.48 22.14
N VAL A 112 6.39 -8.28 21.93
CA VAL A 112 5.61 -7.97 20.73
C VAL A 112 6.18 -6.75 20.03
N LEU A 113 6.60 -6.94 18.78
CA LEU A 113 7.00 -5.87 17.87
C LEU A 113 5.93 -5.71 16.80
N SER A 114 5.31 -4.53 16.79
CA SER A 114 4.19 -4.21 15.91
C SER A 114 4.67 -3.58 14.60
N MET A 115 4.43 -4.25 13.47
CA MET A 115 4.80 -3.78 12.12
C MET A 115 4.10 -2.47 11.74
N ASP A 116 2.94 -2.20 12.30
CA ASP A 116 2.16 -0.96 12.09
C ASP A 116 2.53 0.18 13.05
N SER A 117 3.48 -0.07 13.96
CA SER A 117 4.03 0.93 14.88
C SER A 117 5.46 1.38 14.52
N VAL A 118 5.97 0.97 13.37
CA VAL A 118 7.26 1.45 12.85
C VAL A 118 7.20 2.97 12.68
N PRO A 119 8.13 3.74 13.28
CA PRO A 119 8.10 5.20 13.22
C PRO A 119 8.39 5.73 11.81
N ARG A 120 7.74 6.83 11.45
CA ARG A 120 7.88 7.45 10.12
C ARG A 120 9.10 8.37 10.04
N ILE A 121 10.28 7.78 10.14
CA ILE A 121 11.58 8.46 9.97
C ILE A 121 12.35 7.84 8.81
N SER A 122 13.28 8.59 8.21
CA SER A 122 14.00 8.17 6.98
C SER A 122 14.71 6.82 7.14
N ARG A 123 15.32 6.55 8.31
CA ARG A 123 16.00 5.27 8.59
C ARG A 123 15.05 4.08 8.59
N ALA A 124 13.80 4.26 9.05
CA ALA A 124 12.81 3.21 9.18
C ALA A 124 12.02 2.94 7.89
N GLN A 125 12.21 3.73 6.83
CA GLN A 125 11.43 3.61 5.58
C GLN A 125 11.51 2.20 4.98
N LYS A 126 12.67 1.53 5.04
CA LYS A 126 12.86 0.16 4.56
C LYS A 126 12.05 -0.90 5.35
N MET A 127 11.57 -0.54 6.55
CA MET A 127 10.80 -1.40 7.46
C MET A 127 9.29 -1.10 7.42
N ASP A 128 8.86 -0.03 6.72
CA ASP A 128 7.46 0.43 6.67
C ASP A 128 6.59 -0.50 5.81
N ALA A 129 6.05 -1.53 6.47
CA ALA A 129 5.15 -2.48 5.85
C ALA A 129 3.76 -1.88 5.55
N LEU A 130 3.33 -0.84 6.28
CA LEU A 130 2.06 -0.15 5.97
C LEU A 130 2.14 0.51 4.60
N SER A 131 3.22 1.25 4.31
CA SER A 131 3.44 1.86 3.00
C SER A 131 3.60 0.82 1.90
N SER A 132 4.32 -0.28 2.14
CA SER A 132 4.45 -1.37 1.18
C SER A 132 3.09 -1.98 0.81
N MET A 133 2.25 -2.25 1.81
CA MET A 133 0.91 -2.82 1.56
C MET A 133 -0.06 -1.80 0.98
N ALA A 134 0.05 -0.53 1.34
CA ALA A 134 -0.75 0.54 0.76
C ALA A 134 -0.48 0.71 -0.75
N ASN A 135 0.78 0.61 -1.18
CA ASN A 135 1.14 0.64 -2.60
C ASN A 135 0.45 -0.50 -3.38
N ILE A 136 0.55 -1.72 -2.88
CA ILE A 136 -0.13 -2.89 -3.47
C ILE A 136 -1.65 -2.69 -3.51
N ALA A 137 -2.25 -2.21 -2.41
CA ALA A 137 -3.70 -1.99 -2.33
C ALA A 137 -4.18 -0.98 -3.37
N GLY A 138 -3.46 0.14 -3.56
CA GLY A 138 -3.79 1.16 -4.55
C GLY A 138 -3.76 0.60 -5.98
N SER A 139 -2.69 -0.10 -6.36
CA SER A 139 -2.61 -0.74 -7.68
C SER A 139 -3.70 -1.80 -7.87
N ARG A 140 -3.93 -2.65 -6.86
CA ARG A 140 -4.97 -3.69 -6.93
C ARG A 140 -6.38 -3.10 -7.01
N ALA A 141 -6.66 -2.00 -6.34
CA ALA A 141 -7.96 -1.31 -6.40
C ALA A 141 -8.32 -0.93 -7.85
N VAL A 142 -7.36 -0.45 -8.63
CA VAL A 142 -7.57 -0.14 -10.06
C VAL A 142 -7.93 -1.39 -10.84
N ILE A 143 -7.27 -2.53 -10.58
CA ILE A 143 -7.57 -3.80 -11.26
C ILE A 143 -8.96 -4.34 -10.86
N GLU A 144 -9.35 -4.22 -9.58
CA GLU A 144 -10.71 -4.58 -9.15
C GLU A 144 -11.76 -3.67 -9.80
N ALA A 145 -11.48 -2.37 -9.90
CA ALA A 145 -12.35 -1.45 -10.64
C ALA A 145 -12.48 -1.87 -12.11
N ALA A 146 -11.36 -2.14 -12.79
CA ALA A 146 -11.35 -2.56 -14.19
C ALA A 146 -12.14 -3.85 -14.43
N HIS A 147 -11.99 -4.83 -13.54
CA HIS A 147 -12.71 -6.11 -13.62
C HIS A 147 -14.24 -5.93 -13.50
N ASN A 148 -14.69 -4.95 -12.72
CA ASN A 148 -16.09 -4.72 -12.42
C ASN A 148 -16.77 -3.66 -13.30
N PHE A 149 -15.99 -2.86 -14.05
CA PHE A 149 -16.47 -1.69 -14.80
C PHE A 149 -17.25 -2.06 -16.08
N GLY A 150 -16.90 -3.19 -16.72
CA GLY A 150 -17.58 -3.64 -17.93
C GLY A 150 -17.30 -2.83 -19.20
N ARG A 151 -16.35 -1.88 -19.17
CA ARG A 151 -15.90 -1.07 -20.30
C ARG A 151 -14.36 -1.02 -20.34
N PHE A 152 -13.80 -0.52 -21.45
CA PHE A 152 -12.35 -0.30 -21.56
C PHE A 152 -11.88 0.82 -20.64
N PHE A 153 -10.69 0.66 -20.09
CA PHE A 153 -10.02 1.74 -19.35
C PHE A 153 -9.39 2.75 -20.31
N GLY A 154 -8.58 2.29 -21.24
CA GLY A 154 -7.99 3.14 -22.28
C GLY A 154 -8.93 3.37 -23.45
N GLY A 155 -8.75 4.48 -24.15
CA GLY A 155 -9.46 4.76 -25.39
C GLY A 155 -9.17 3.71 -26.46
N GLN A 156 -10.16 3.33 -27.26
CA GLN A 156 -10.05 2.34 -28.31
C GLN A 156 -10.59 2.90 -29.64
N ILE A 157 -9.99 2.44 -30.72
CA ILE A 157 -10.51 2.64 -32.08
C ILE A 157 -10.80 1.24 -32.64
N THR A 158 -12.07 1.01 -33.00
CA THR A 158 -12.54 -0.26 -33.49
C THR A 158 -13.22 -0.10 -34.86
N ALA A 159 -13.48 -1.21 -35.56
CA ALA A 159 -14.27 -1.18 -36.80
C ALA A 159 -15.67 -0.60 -36.59
N ALA A 160 -16.23 -0.69 -35.35
CA ALA A 160 -17.54 -0.17 -35.01
C ALA A 160 -17.53 1.29 -34.46
N GLY A 161 -16.33 1.93 -34.39
CA GLY A 161 -16.20 3.30 -33.93
C GLY A 161 -15.20 3.52 -32.82
N LYS A 162 -15.17 4.75 -32.30
CA LYS A 162 -14.27 5.21 -31.23
C LYS A 162 -14.93 5.01 -29.87
N ILE A 163 -14.15 4.50 -28.90
CA ILE A 163 -14.56 4.38 -27.50
C ILE A 163 -13.66 5.31 -26.68
N PRO A 164 -14.23 6.27 -25.93
CA PRO A 164 -13.43 7.16 -25.09
C PRO A 164 -12.83 6.41 -23.91
N PRO A 165 -11.68 6.87 -23.35
CA PRO A 165 -11.12 6.32 -22.14
C PRO A 165 -12.03 6.53 -20.92
N ALA A 166 -11.90 5.68 -19.92
CA ALA A 166 -12.57 5.83 -18.63
C ALA A 166 -12.04 7.06 -17.89
N LYS A 167 -12.94 7.76 -17.17
CA LYS A 167 -12.60 8.87 -16.29
C LYS A 167 -12.60 8.40 -14.84
N ILE A 168 -11.49 8.60 -14.16
CA ILE A 168 -11.28 8.10 -12.81
C ILE A 168 -10.99 9.25 -11.86
N LEU A 169 -11.72 9.31 -10.75
CA LEU A 169 -11.42 10.19 -9.62
C LEU A 169 -10.74 9.39 -8.51
N ILE A 170 -9.58 9.87 -8.05
CA ILE A 170 -8.88 9.30 -6.90
C ILE A 170 -8.91 10.31 -5.77
N ILE A 171 -9.49 9.93 -4.63
CA ILE A 171 -9.60 10.77 -3.43
C ILE A 171 -8.59 10.29 -2.39
N GLY A 172 -7.60 11.15 -2.14
CA GLY A 172 -6.40 10.87 -1.35
C GLY A 172 -5.21 10.51 -2.25
N ALA A 173 -4.13 11.31 -2.18
CA ALA A 173 -2.87 11.11 -2.91
C ALA A 173 -1.72 10.68 -1.98
N GLY A 174 -2.02 9.84 -0.98
CA GLY A 174 -1.01 9.11 -0.21
C GLY A 174 -0.42 7.95 -1.03
N VAL A 175 0.32 7.06 -0.37
CA VAL A 175 1.00 5.93 -1.06
C VAL A 175 0.04 5.09 -1.90
N ALA A 176 -1.15 4.76 -1.37
CA ALA A 176 -2.17 4.00 -2.10
C ALA A 176 -2.74 4.81 -3.28
N GLY A 177 -3.06 6.09 -3.06
CA GLY A 177 -3.60 6.96 -4.11
C GLY A 177 -2.61 7.18 -5.25
N LEU A 178 -1.35 7.48 -4.96
CA LEU A 178 -0.30 7.63 -5.97
C LEU A 178 -0.08 6.34 -6.78
N SER A 179 -0.11 5.18 -6.11
CA SER A 179 -0.03 3.88 -6.80
C SER A 179 -1.25 3.64 -7.71
N ALA A 180 -2.44 4.03 -7.25
CA ALA A 180 -3.66 3.95 -8.06
C ALA A 180 -3.59 4.89 -9.28
N ILE A 181 -3.11 6.14 -9.11
CA ILE A 181 -2.92 7.11 -10.20
C ILE A 181 -1.99 6.53 -11.27
N GLY A 182 -0.80 6.06 -10.89
CA GLY A 182 0.16 5.50 -11.83
C GLY A 182 -0.38 4.27 -12.56
N THR A 183 -1.08 3.37 -11.86
CA THR A 183 -1.68 2.18 -12.45
C THR A 183 -2.81 2.55 -13.42
N ALA A 184 -3.72 3.44 -13.04
CA ALA A 184 -4.84 3.85 -13.87
C ALA A 184 -4.39 4.60 -15.13
N SER A 185 -3.41 5.50 -15.00
CA SER A 185 -2.78 6.22 -16.12
C SER A 185 -2.09 5.25 -17.07
N SER A 186 -1.38 4.24 -16.56
CA SER A 186 -0.73 3.19 -17.37
C SER A 186 -1.74 2.33 -18.14
N LEU A 187 -2.95 2.15 -17.63
CA LEU A 187 -4.05 1.49 -18.34
C LEU A 187 -4.77 2.40 -19.35
N GLY A 188 -4.34 3.66 -19.48
CA GLY A 188 -4.85 4.62 -20.46
C GLY A 188 -6.12 5.36 -20.03
N ALA A 189 -6.47 5.36 -18.76
CA ALA A 189 -7.59 6.14 -18.23
C ALA A 189 -7.22 7.63 -18.10
N ILE A 190 -8.24 8.50 -18.11
CA ILE A 190 -8.10 9.91 -17.72
C ILE A 190 -8.26 9.98 -16.20
N VAL A 191 -7.19 10.37 -15.50
CA VAL A 191 -7.15 10.37 -14.05
C VAL A 191 -7.17 11.77 -13.49
N THR A 192 -8.12 12.04 -12.60
CA THR A 192 -8.15 13.22 -11.72
C THR A 192 -7.90 12.77 -10.29
N ALA A 193 -7.20 13.56 -9.50
CA ALA A 193 -6.93 13.24 -8.10
C ALA A 193 -7.10 14.46 -7.21
N PHE A 194 -7.55 14.22 -5.99
CA PHE A 194 -7.71 15.23 -4.94
C PHE A 194 -6.97 14.82 -3.67
N ASP A 195 -6.31 15.78 -3.05
CA ASP A 195 -5.76 15.65 -1.68
C ASP A 195 -5.79 17.02 -1.01
N THR A 196 -5.98 17.07 0.29
CA THR A 196 -5.98 18.33 1.07
C THR A 196 -4.58 18.92 1.24
N ARG A 197 -3.53 18.17 0.93
CA ARG A 197 -2.12 18.57 1.02
C ARG A 197 -1.63 19.06 -0.35
N PRO A 198 -1.31 20.34 -0.50
CA PRO A 198 -0.88 20.89 -1.78
C PRO A 198 0.47 20.36 -2.28
N GLU A 199 1.35 19.91 -1.38
CA GLU A 199 2.67 19.40 -1.72
C GLU A 199 2.65 18.11 -2.55
N VAL A 200 1.53 17.36 -2.57
CA VAL A 200 1.42 16.13 -3.38
C VAL A 200 1.06 16.39 -4.85
N LYS A 201 0.75 17.64 -5.21
CA LYS A 201 0.35 18.01 -6.57
C LYS A 201 1.37 17.59 -7.63
N GLU A 202 2.65 17.91 -7.43
CA GLU A 202 3.72 17.56 -8.36
C GLU A 202 3.85 16.04 -8.53
N GLN A 203 3.64 15.28 -7.45
CA GLN A 203 3.67 13.81 -7.50
C GLN A 203 2.52 13.26 -8.34
N VAL A 204 1.30 13.79 -8.17
CA VAL A 204 0.12 13.41 -8.96
C VAL A 204 0.36 13.70 -10.45
N GLU A 205 0.82 14.90 -10.78
CA GLU A 205 1.06 15.33 -12.16
C GLU A 205 2.19 14.52 -12.83
N SER A 206 3.24 14.18 -12.08
CA SER A 206 4.34 13.34 -12.58
C SER A 206 3.90 11.90 -12.94
N LEU A 207 2.82 11.41 -12.32
CA LEU A 207 2.23 10.10 -12.60
C LEU A 207 1.13 10.15 -13.70
N GLY A 208 0.93 11.32 -14.33
CA GLY A 208 -0.03 11.52 -15.40
C GLY A 208 -1.46 11.81 -14.94
N GLY A 209 -1.67 12.12 -13.65
CA GLY A 209 -2.95 12.57 -13.11
C GLY A 209 -3.09 14.10 -13.19
N GLN A 210 -4.33 14.56 -13.23
CA GLN A 210 -4.66 15.99 -13.05
C GLN A 210 -5.03 16.24 -11.59
N PHE A 211 -4.35 17.17 -10.93
CA PHE A 211 -4.66 17.53 -9.55
C PHE A 211 -5.85 18.50 -9.47
N LEU A 212 -6.85 18.16 -8.66
CA LEU A 212 -8.00 19.01 -8.36
C LEU A 212 -7.74 19.83 -7.10
N THR A 213 -8.12 21.10 -7.15
CA THR A 213 -7.97 22.04 -6.02
C THR A 213 -9.32 22.64 -5.64
N VAL A 214 -9.51 22.90 -4.35
CA VAL A 214 -10.57 23.75 -3.83
C VAL A 214 -10.04 25.19 -3.81
N ASN A 215 -10.84 26.15 -4.24
CA ASN A 215 -10.47 27.58 -4.28
C ASN A 215 -10.53 28.22 -2.87
N LEU A 216 -9.83 27.62 -1.92
CA LEU A 216 -9.66 28.14 -0.55
C LEU A 216 -8.20 27.97 -0.17
N ASP A 217 -7.64 29.02 0.44
CA ASP A 217 -6.21 29.07 0.82
C ASP A 217 -6.02 28.43 2.22
N GLU A 218 -6.18 27.11 2.29
CA GLU A 218 -6.01 26.32 3.49
C GLU A 218 -5.10 25.12 3.21
N ASP A 219 -4.07 24.92 4.05
CA ASP A 219 -3.10 23.85 3.92
C ASP A 219 -3.41 22.70 4.88
N GLY A 220 -3.71 21.53 4.32
CA GLY A 220 -4.02 20.28 5.03
C GLY A 220 -2.81 19.47 5.46
N SER A 221 -1.58 19.96 5.29
CA SER A 221 -0.35 19.25 5.64
C SER A 221 -0.16 19.10 7.16
N SER A 222 0.40 17.98 7.59
CA SER A 222 0.79 17.74 8.97
C SER A 222 2.18 17.08 9.07
N THR A 223 2.77 17.10 10.25
CA THR A 223 4.12 16.56 10.49
C THR A 223 4.18 15.04 10.53
N ASP A 224 3.05 14.37 10.68
CA ASP A 224 2.94 12.91 10.77
C ASP A 224 2.60 12.24 9.41
N GLY A 225 2.48 13.04 8.33
CA GLY A 225 2.22 12.58 6.96
C GLY A 225 0.75 12.23 6.69
N TYR A 226 -0.17 12.50 7.64
CA TYR A 226 -1.62 12.44 7.42
C TYR A 226 -2.18 13.84 7.19
N ALA A 227 -3.39 13.92 6.59
CA ALA A 227 -4.07 15.18 6.42
C ALA A 227 -4.61 15.71 7.77
N LYS A 228 -4.56 17.03 7.98
CA LYS A 228 -5.23 17.69 9.09
C LYS A 228 -6.74 17.70 8.92
N THR A 229 -7.47 17.93 10.00
CA THR A 229 -8.89 18.28 9.93
C THR A 229 -9.00 19.70 9.39
N MET A 230 -9.70 19.85 8.27
CA MET A 230 -9.91 21.13 7.58
C MET A 230 -11.06 21.92 8.20
N SER A 231 -11.15 23.20 7.86
CA SER A 231 -12.28 24.05 8.23
C SER A 231 -13.61 23.53 7.64
N LYS A 232 -14.73 23.96 8.22
CA LYS A 232 -16.04 23.58 7.69
C LYS A 232 -16.25 24.12 6.27
N GLU A 233 -15.81 25.34 6.01
CA GLU A 233 -15.88 26.00 4.71
C GLU A 233 -15.11 25.22 3.64
N PHE A 234 -13.94 24.70 3.99
CA PHE A 234 -13.15 23.83 3.11
C PHE A 234 -13.87 22.52 2.83
N ILE A 235 -14.38 21.85 3.86
CA ILE A 235 -15.11 20.59 3.74
C ILE A 235 -16.35 20.76 2.85
N ASP A 236 -17.13 21.85 3.04
CA ASP A 236 -18.32 22.13 2.24
C ASP A 236 -17.95 22.35 0.75
N ALA A 237 -16.84 23.04 0.46
CA ALA A 237 -16.34 23.24 -0.89
C ALA A 237 -15.77 21.95 -1.51
N GLU A 238 -15.07 21.14 -0.74
CA GLU A 238 -14.59 19.80 -1.13
C GLU A 238 -15.75 18.88 -1.53
N MET A 239 -16.79 18.82 -0.71
CA MET A 239 -17.99 18.03 -0.99
C MET A 239 -18.74 18.49 -2.22
N ALA A 240 -18.78 19.82 -2.46
CA ALA A 240 -19.36 20.39 -3.69
C ALA A 240 -18.54 20.00 -4.94
N LEU A 241 -17.20 20.04 -4.84
CA LEU A 241 -16.28 19.58 -5.89
C LEU A 241 -16.51 18.09 -6.21
N PHE A 242 -16.57 17.23 -5.20
CA PHE A 242 -16.81 15.80 -5.41
C PHE A 242 -18.16 15.54 -6.06
N LYS A 243 -19.23 16.24 -5.65
CA LYS A 243 -20.55 16.12 -6.25
C LYS A 243 -20.55 16.50 -7.73
N GLU A 244 -19.79 17.52 -8.12
CA GLU A 244 -19.65 17.88 -9.53
C GLU A 244 -18.85 16.82 -10.31
N GLN A 245 -17.75 16.32 -9.77
CA GLN A 245 -16.97 15.25 -10.37
C GLN A 245 -17.80 13.96 -10.57
N CYS A 246 -18.65 13.62 -9.61
CA CYS A 246 -19.50 12.42 -9.67
C CYS A 246 -20.44 12.37 -10.88
N LYS A 247 -20.79 13.51 -11.47
CA LYS A 247 -21.62 13.56 -12.69
C LYS A 247 -20.88 13.07 -13.93
N ASP A 248 -19.55 13.17 -13.95
CA ASP A 248 -18.74 12.93 -15.16
C ASP A 248 -17.83 11.71 -15.07
N VAL A 249 -17.38 11.34 -13.88
CA VAL A 249 -16.49 10.19 -13.70
C VAL A 249 -17.20 8.86 -13.86
N ASP A 250 -16.43 7.86 -14.27
CA ASP A 250 -16.89 6.48 -14.41
C ASP A 250 -16.45 5.62 -13.21
N ILE A 251 -15.32 5.97 -12.57
CA ILE A 251 -14.75 5.20 -11.48
C ILE A 251 -14.28 6.17 -10.38
N ILE A 252 -14.48 5.78 -9.12
CA ILE A 252 -13.94 6.49 -7.96
C ILE A 252 -13.12 5.52 -7.12
N ILE A 253 -11.92 5.92 -6.71
CA ILE A 253 -11.10 5.18 -5.74
C ILE A 253 -10.86 6.10 -4.55
N THR A 254 -11.30 5.68 -3.36
CA THR A 254 -11.13 6.44 -2.13
C THR A 254 -10.08 5.82 -1.23
N THR A 255 -9.20 6.65 -0.68
CA THR A 255 -8.08 6.20 0.16
C THR A 255 -7.95 7.00 1.46
N ALA A 256 -8.95 7.81 1.82
CA ALA A 256 -8.91 8.66 3.00
C ALA A 256 -9.12 7.83 4.28
N LEU A 257 -8.03 7.53 4.97
CA LEU A 257 -8.01 6.70 6.16
C LEU A 257 -7.26 7.42 7.27
N ILE A 258 -7.88 7.48 8.45
CA ILE A 258 -7.27 8.03 9.66
C ILE A 258 -7.04 6.86 10.63
N PRO A 259 -5.79 6.55 11.00
CA PRO A 259 -5.52 5.43 11.91
C PRO A 259 -6.29 5.52 13.22
N GLY A 260 -6.97 4.43 13.60
CA GLY A 260 -7.70 4.34 14.86
C GLY A 260 -9.00 5.15 14.94
N LYS A 261 -9.47 5.76 13.85
CA LYS A 261 -10.73 6.50 13.78
C LYS A 261 -11.62 5.97 12.65
N GLU A 262 -12.92 6.25 12.74
CA GLU A 262 -13.83 6.01 11.62
C GLU A 262 -13.43 6.85 10.40
N ALA A 263 -13.53 6.26 9.21
CA ALA A 263 -13.21 6.93 7.96
C ALA A 263 -14.23 8.06 7.66
N PRO A 264 -13.78 9.22 7.16
CA PRO A 264 -14.68 10.30 6.78
C PRO A 264 -15.60 9.87 5.63
N LYS A 265 -16.87 10.28 5.66
CA LYS A 265 -17.81 10.03 4.57
C LYS A 265 -17.65 11.10 3.50
N LEU A 266 -16.99 10.72 2.39
CA LEU A 266 -16.66 11.59 1.27
C LEU A 266 -17.59 11.41 0.07
N ILE A 267 -18.18 10.21 -0.08
CA ILE A 267 -19.17 9.92 -1.12
C ILE A 267 -20.51 9.70 -0.47
N THR A 268 -21.40 10.68 -0.66
CA THR A 268 -22.76 10.69 -0.07
C THR A 268 -23.77 10.02 -0.98
N GLN A 269 -24.99 9.77 -0.45
CA GLN A 269 -26.11 9.26 -1.23
C GLN A 269 -26.42 10.14 -2.43
N GLU A 270 -26.45 11.47 -2.26
CA GLU A 270 -26.73 12.42 -3.33
C GLU A 270 -25.69 12.38 -4.46
N MET A 271 -24.43 12.04 -4.15
CA MET A 271 -23.38 11.86 -5.15
C MET A 271 -23.60 10.57 -5.94
N LEU A 272 -24.02 9.50 -5.26
CA LEU A 272 -24.36 8.23 -5.92
C LEU A 272 -25.57 8.40 -6.86
N ASP A 273 -26.55 9.22 -6.48
CA ASP A 273 -27.77 9.44 -7.29
C ASP A 273 -27.48 10.16 -8.62
N VAL A 274 -26.35 10.90 -8.73
CA VAL A 274 -25.95 11.59 -9.95
C VAL A 274 -24.90 10.86 -10.79
N MET A 275 -24.35 9.76 -10.28
CA MET A 275 -23.38 8.94 -11.01
C MET A 275 -24.07 8.12 -12.11
N LYS A 276 -23.28 7.79 -13.13
CA LYS A 276 -23.77 6.99 -14.27
C LYS A 276 -23.98 5.51 -13.86
N PRO A 277 -25.05 4.85 -14.30
CA PRO A 277 -25.14 3.40 -14.18
C PRO A 277 -23.95 2.70 -14.84
N GLY A 278 -23.43 1.66 -14.20
CA GLY A 278 -22.20 0.97 -14.61
C GLY A 278 -20.93 1.55 -14.01
N SER A 279 -21.01 2.65 -13.25
CA SER A 279 -19.88 3.20 -12.49
C SER A 279 -19.44 2.26 -11.37
N VAL A 280 -18.17 2.38 -10.98
CA VAL A 280 -17.56 1.56 -9.92
C VAL A 280 -16.87 2.45 -8.88
N ILE A 281 -17.09 2.16 -7.62
CA ILE A 281 -16.37 2.77 -6.49
C ILE A 281 -15.55 1.68 -5.80
N VAL A 282 -14.26 1.91 -5.57
CA VAL A 282 -13.42 1.05 -4.74
C VAL A 282 -12.98 1.84 -3.51
N ASP A 283 -13.40 1.36 -2.36
CA ASP A 283 -13.22 2.04 -1.08
C ASP A 283 -12.16 1.33 -0.23
N LEU A 284 -10.94 1.90 -0.18
CA LEU A 284 -9.84 1.33 0.59
C LEU A 284 -9.97 1.59 2.10
N ALA A 285 -10.89 2.48 2.51
CA ALA A 285 -11.16 2.75 3.92
C ALA A 285 -12.23 1.83 4.52
N SER A 286 -12.69 0.82 3.79
CA SER A 286 -13.77 -0.10 4.18
C SER A 286 -13.57 -0.74 5.56
N GLN A 287 -12.33 -1.05 5.94
CA GLN A 287 -12.01 -1.60 7.26
C GLN A 287 -12.41 -0.68 8.42
N GLN A 288 -12.48 0.64 8.18
CA GLN A 288 -12.84 1.68 9.16
C GLN A 288 -14.18 2.35 8.81
N GLY A 289 -15.11 1.60 8.24
CA GLY A 289 -16.44 2.06 7.92
C GLY A 289 -16.61 2.62 6.49
N GLY A 290 -15.52 2.85 5.76
CA GLY A 290 -15.52 3.32 4.38
C GLY A 290 -15.77 4.81 4.19
N ASN A 291 -15.26 5.35 3.08
CA ASN A 291 -15.49 6.74 2.65
C ASN A 291 -16.84 6.91 1.91
N CYS A 292 -17.37 5.84 1.32
CA CYS A 292 -18.67 5.82 0.70
C CYS A 292 -19.74 5.39 1.72
N VAL A 293 -20.89 6.09 1.74
CA VAL A 293 -21.99 5.79 2.69
C VAL A 293 -22.57 4.38 2.52
N LEU A 294 -22.50 3.79 1.31
CA LEU A 294 -22.98 2.45 1.03
C LEU A 294 -21.87 1.37 1.11
N CYS A 295 -20.64 1.76 1.45
CA CYS A 295 -19.56 0.79 1.58
C CYS A 295 -19.85 -0.21 2.70
N LYS A 296 -19.74 -1.51 2.37
CA LYS A 296 -19.77 -2.60 3.34
C LYS A 296 -18.48 -3.40 3.25
N ARG A 297 -17.96 -3.72 4.43
CA ARG A 297 -16.71 -4.45 4.56
C ARG A 297 -16.78 -5.82 3.89
N ASP A 298 -15.79 -6.09 3.01
CA ASP A 298 -15.60 -7.34 2.27
C ASP A 298 -16.75 -7.72 1.32
N GLU A 299 -17.63 -6.76 0.98
CA GLU A 299 -18.76 -6.96 0.07
C GLU A 299 -18.67 -6.04 -1.16
N ILE A 300 -19.42 -6.42 -2.19
CA ILE A 300 -19.81 -5.52 -3.30
C ILE A 300 -21.27 -5.17 -3.10
N VAL A 301 -21.57 -3.89 -2.95
CA VAL A 301 -22.94 -3.37 -2.87
C VAL A 301 -23.32 -2.77 -4.22
N GLU A 302 -24.47 -3.17 -4.74
CA GLU A 302 -25.06 -2.57 -5.95
C GLU A 302 -26.13 -1.54 -5.59
N TYR A 303 -26.05 -0.35 -6.18
CA TYR A 303 -27.03 0.71 -6.03
C TYR A 303 -27.21 1.46 -7.35
N ASN A 304 -28.43 1.49 -7.91
CA ASN A 304 -28.74 2.14 -9.19
C ASN A 304 -27.78 1.75 -10.34
N GLY A 305 -27.30 0.51 -10.36
CA GLY A 305 -26.32 0.03 -11.32
C GLY A 305 -24.87 0.46 -11.04
N ILE A 306 -24.60 1.10 -9.90
CA ILE A 306 -23.26 1.45 -9.41
C ILE A 306 -22.80 0.34 -8.48
N LYS A 307 -21.54 -0.11 -8.62
CA LYS A 307 -20.92 -1.09 -7.72
C LYS A 307 -20.00 -0.39 -6.73
N VAL A 308 -20.24 -0.61 -5.44
CA VAL A 308 -19.36 -0.14 -4.34
C VAL A 308 -18.62 -1.35 -3.78
N ILE A 309 -17.31 -1.38 -3.96
CA ILE A 309 -16.42 -2.47 -3.57
C ILE A 309 -15.70 -2.12 -2.28
N GLY A 310 -15.97 -2.89 -1.22
CA GLY A 310 -15.41 -2.67 0.12
C GLY A 310 -14.40 -3.75 0.54
N TYR A 311 -13.55 -4.25 -0.36
CA TYR A 311 -12.59 -5.31 -0.04
C TYR A 311 -11.48 -4.83 0.90
N THR A 312 -11.22 -5.59 1.97
CA THR A 312 -10.13 -5.33 2.93
C THR A 312 -8.88 -6.18 2.68
N ASP A 313 -8.97 -7.12 1.74
CA ASP A 313 -7.93 -8.10 1.42
C ASP A 313 -7.12 -7.76 0.15
N LEU A 314 -7.18 -6.52 -0.34
CA LEU A 314 -6.55 -6.12 -1.60
C LEU A 314 -5.06 -6.53 -1.71
N PRO A 315 -4.21 -6.38 -0.66
CA PRO A 315 -2.84 -6.88 -0.72
C PRO A 315 -2.76 -8.42 -0.85
N SER A 316 -3.68 -9.15 -0.23
CA SER A 316 -3.76 -10.62 -0.30
C SER A 316 -4.17 -11.13 -1.69
N ARG A 317 -4.78 -10.27 -2.52
CA ARG A 317 -5.13 -10.55 -3.93
C ARG A 317 -3.96 -10.43 -4.91
N LEU A 318 -2.79 -10.01 -4.43
CA LEU A 318 -1.48 -10.06 -5.10
C LEU A 318 -0.47 -10.78 -4.20
N PRO A 319 -0.73 -12.06 -3.84
CA PRO A 319 -0.08 -12.69 -2.69
C PRO A 319 1.43 -12.84 -2.86
N SER A 320 1.94 -13.21 -4.02
CA SER A 320 3.39 -13.36 -4.25
C SER A 320 4.13 -12.04 -4.06
N GLN A 321 3.66 -10.97 -4.73
CA GLN A 321 4.31 -9.66 -4.68
C GLN A 321 4.20 -9.02 -3.29
N SER A 322 3.04 -9.12 -2.66
CA SER A 322 2.82 -8.61 -1.30
C SER A 322 3.69 -9.34 -0.28
N SER A 323 3.83 -10.66 -0.42
CA SER A 323 4.70 -11.46 0.44
C SER A 323 6.17 -11.08 0.29
N GLU A 324 6.65 -10.85 -0.94
CA GLU A 324 8.02 -10.39 -1.18
C GLU A 324 8.32 -9.05 -0.50
N LEU A 325 7.41 -8.07 -0.60
CA LEU A 325 7.58 -6.76 0.02
C LEU A 325 7.53 -6.87 1.55
N TYR A 326 6.53 -7.56 2.09
CA TYR A 326 6.39 -7.75 3.53
C TYR A 326 7.60 -8.49 4.12
N ALA A 327 8.05 -9.57 3.48
CA ALA A 327 9.22 -10.32 3.89
C ALA A 327 10.51 -9.48 3.85
N ASN A 328 10.66 -8.57 2.89
CA ASN A 328 11.78 -7.63 2.89
C ASN A 328 11.69 -6.61 4.03
N ASN A 329 10.49 -6.09 4.35
CA ASN A 329 10.33 -5.22 5.53
C ASN A 329 10.71 -5.97 6.82
N LEU A 330 10.25 -7.22 7.00
CA LEU A 330 10.61 -8.07 8.13
C LEU A 330 12.12 -8.35 8.20
N TYR A 331 12.74 -8.64 7.06
CA TYR A 331 14.20 -8.85 7.00
C TYR A 331 14.95 -7.63 7.54
N HIS A 332 14.57 -6.42 7.15
CA HIS A 332 15.22 -5.21 7.64
C HIS A 332 15.01 -4.97 9.13
N ILE A 333 13.89 -5.41 9.69
CA ILE A 333 13.65 -5.39 11.14
C ILE A 333 14.56 -6.41 11.84
N LEU A 334 14.65 -7.63 11.33
CA LEU A 334 15.54 -8.67 11.89
C LEU A 334 17.01 -8.27 11.78
N ASP A 335 17.41 -7.57 10.72
CA ASP A 335 18.75 -7.02 10.53
C ASP A 335 19.10 -5.98 11.62
N GLU A 336 18.19 -5.05 11.92
CA GLU A 336 18.34 -4.08 13.02
C GLU A 336 18.35 -4.77 14.41
N LEU A 337 17.56 -5.83 14.58
CA LEU A 337 17.49 -6.60 15.82
C LEU A 337 18.70 -7.54 16.03
N THR A 338 19.52 -7.77 14.98
CA THR A 338 20.66 -8.71 15.04
C THR A 338 21.95 -8.00 14.58
N PRO A 339 22.40 -6.98 15.30
CA PRO A 339 23.49 -6.09 14.85
C PRO A 339 24.84 -6.81 14.66
N ASN A 340 25.04 -7.95 15.35
CA ASN A 340 26.28 -8.73 15.28
C ASN A 340 26.22 -9.87 14.26
N ASN A 341 25.08 -10.13 13.61
CA ASN A 341 24.86 -11.28 12.73
C ASN A 341 25.16 -12.65 13.41
N ASP A 342 24.94 -12.74 14.71
CA ASP A 342 25.25 -13.90 15.56
C ASP A 342 24.01 -14.78 15.88
N GLY A 343 22.84 -14.41 15.31
CA GLY A 343 21.59 -15.09 15.55
C GLY A 343 20.98 -14.81 16.93
N ILE A 344 21.41 -13.74 17.59
CA ILE A 344 20.89 -13.26 18.87
C ILE A 344 20.16 -11.94 18.64
N VAL A 345 18.88 -11.90 19.01
CA VAL A 345 18.06 -10.68 18.90
C VAL A 345 18.30 -9.79 20.13
N ASP A 346 18.58 -8.52 19.86
CA ASP A 346 18.65 -7.44 20.84
C ASP A 346 17.48 -6.46 20.62
N ILE A 347 16.50 -6.46 21.55
CA ILE A 347 15.41 -5.49 21.56
C ILE A 347 15.90 -4.25 22.33
N ASN A 348 16.74 -3.45 21.66
CA ASN A 348 17.31 -2.24 22.24
C ASN A 348 16.27 -1.12 22.33
N MET A 349 15.82 -0.83 23.55
CA MET A 349 14.80 0.21 23.81
C MET A 349 15.35 1.65 23.74
N ASP A 350 16.65 1.84 23.61
CA ASP A 350 17.27 3.14 23.37
C ASP A 350 17.30 3.51 21.88
N ASP A 351 17.02 2.55 21.00
CA ASP A 351 16.87 2.78 19.57
C ASP A 351 15.45 3.23 19.23
N ASP A 352 15.30 4.39 18.60
CA ASP A 352 14.00 5.00 18.28
C ASP A 352 13.09 4.10 17.45
N VAL A 353 13.63 3.31 16.50
CA VAL A 353 12.85 2.44 15.63
C VAL A 353 12.37 1.23 16.43
N ILE A 354 13.28 0.54 17.11
CA ILE A 354 12.96 -0.63 17.91
C ILE A 354 12.02 -0.25 19.05
N ARG A 355 12.28 0.86 19.74
CA ARG A 355 11.39 1.41 20.79
C ARG A 355 10.00 1.73 20.25
N GLY A 356 9.94 2.35 19.06
CA GLY A 356 8.68 2.74 18.43
C GLY A 356 7.79 1.56 18.10
N MET A 357 8.36 0.47 17.61
CA MET A 357 7.62 -0.73 17.22
C MET A 357 7.41 -1.75 18.33
N THR A 358 8.17 -1.67 19.45
CA THR A 358 8.00 -2.58 20.58
C THR A 358 6.81 -2.14 21.43
N VAL A 359 5.77 -2.96 21.49
CA VAL A 359 4.52 -2.66 22.20
C VAL A 359 4.35 -3.45 23.50
N VAL A 360 5.05 -4.60 23.62
CA VAL A 360 5.20 -5.37 24.87
C VAL A 360 6.64 -5.85 24.95
N LYS A 361 7.29 -5.67 26.12
CA LYS A 361 8.63 -6.20 26.40
C LYS A 361 8.69 -6.72 27.83
N ASP A 362 9.16 -7.97 28.00
CA ASP A 362 9.38 -8.64 29.28
C ASP A 362 8.18 -8.60 30.25
N GLY A 363 6.95 -8.57 29.70
CA GLY A 363 5.71 -8.49 30.45
C GLY A 363 5.25 -7.05 30.71
N GLU A 364 5.96 -6.02 30.27
CA GLU A 364 5.56 -4.62 30.37
C GLU A 364 4.95 -4.13 29.05
N ILE A 365 3.79 -3.45 29.12
CA ILE A 365 3.20 -2.77 27.96
C ILE A 365 3.96 -1.46 27.76
N THR A 366 4.63 -1.34 26.61
CA THR A 366 5.46 -0.19 26.25
C THR A 366 4.78 0.76 25.26
N PHE A 367 3.55 0.46 24.84
CA PHE A 367 2.72 1.31 24.01
C PHE A 367 1.90 2.32 24.86
N PRO A 368 1.73 3.60 24.45
CA PRO A 368 2.31 4.21 23.25
C PRO A 368 3.81 4.54 23.40
N PRO A 369 4.56 4.58 22.29
CA PRO A 369 5.97 4.98 22.33
C PRO A 369 6.10 6.48 22.66
N PRO A 370 7.26 6.93 23.19
CA PRO A 370 7.56 8.35 23.31
C PRO A 370 7.46 9.05 21.93
N LYS A 371 7.06 10.32 21.94
CA LYS A 371 7.08 11.12 20.71
C LYS A 371 8.52 11.34 20.29
N ILE A 372 8.84 10.97 19.05
CA ILE A 372 10.14 11.29 18.46
C ILE A 372 10.10 12.77 18.06
N GLU A 373 10.95 13.59 18.66
CA GLU A 373 11.17 14.95 18.19
C GLU A 373 11.97 14.88 16.89
N VAL A 374 11.27 14.88 15.76
CA VAL A 374 11.92 15.01 14.44
C VAL A 374 12.46 16.44 14.39
N SER A 375 13.77 16.62 14.48
CA SER A 375 14.39 17.91 14.20
C SER A 375 13.93 18.31 12.79
N ALA A 376 13.34 19.51 12.68
CA ALA A 376 12.79 20.05 11.45
C ALA A 376 13.75 19.74 10.28
N SER A 377 13.24 19.13 9.22
CA SER A 377 13.99 18.87 7.99
C SER A 377 14.82 20.10 7.65
N PRO A 378 16.14 19.97 7.31
CA PRO A 378 16.91 21.12 6.88
C PRO A 378 16.12 21.79 5.74
N LYS A 379 15.79 23.07 5.94
CA LYS A 379 15.20 23.89 4.87
C LYS A 379 16.04 23.63 3.63
N ALA A 380 15.40 23.15 2.56
CA ALA A 380 16.06 23.04 1.27
C ALA A 380 16.75 24.40 1.02
N GLU A 381 18.07 24.41 0.95
CA GLU A 381 18.80 25.61 0.54
C GLU A 381 18.24 25.98 -0.84
N GLU A 382 17.62 27.15 -0.91
CA GLU A 382 17.27 27.75 -2.19
C GLU A 382 18.56 27.84 -3.01
N LYS A 383 18.74 26.90 -3.94
CA LYS A 383 19.79 27.02 -4.95
C LYS A 383 19.50 28.32 -5.70
N LYS A 384 20.28 29.35 -5.38
CA LYS A 384 20.32 30.58 -6.18
C LYS A 384 20.57 30.16 -7.62
N VAL A 385 19.54 30.27 -8.44
CA VAL A 385 19.63 30.07 -9.89
C VAL A 385 20.52 31.22 -10.39
N GLU A 386 21.79 30.94 -10.69
CA GLU A 386 22.61 31.87 -11.45
C GLU A 386 21.99 32.07 -12.84
N PRO A 387 21.84 33.30 -13.33
CA PRO A 387 21.27 33.54 -14.62
C PRO A 387 22.14 32.92 -15.71
N LYS A 388 21.59 31.94 -16.42
CA LYS A 388 22.24 31.40 -17.64
C LYS A 388 22.50 32.53 -18.62
N LYS A 389 23.78 32.80 -18.90
CA LYS A 389 24.21 33.68 -20.00
C LYS A 389 23.67 33.06 -21.31
N GLU A 390 22.84 33.81 -22.01
CA GLU A 390 22.40 33.48 -23.39
C GLU A 390 23.64 33.36 -24.29
N GLN A 391 23.90 32.14 -24.72
CA GLN A 391 24.84 31.92 -25.84
C GLN A 391 24.10 32.19 -27.15
N ILE A 392 24.46 33.27 -27.78
CA ILE A 392 24.02 33.63 -29.13
C ILE A 392 24.57 32.56 -30.08
N GLN A 393 23.72 31.62 -30.51
CA GLN A 393 24.06 30.70 -31.61
C GLN A 393 24.03 31.44 -32.93
N LYS A 394 25.21 31.55 -33.56
CA LYS A 394 25.35 31.98 -34.95
C LYS A 394 24.61 31.00 -35.87
N LYS A 395 23.62 31.52 -36.58
CA LYS A 395 22.96 30.79 -37.69
C LYS A 395 23.96 30.41 -38.74
N SER A 396 24.26 29.13 -38.93
CA SER A 396 24.89 28.60 -40.12
C SER A 396 23.79 28.23 -41.12
N SER A 397 23.88 28.83 -42.30
CA SER A 397 23.04 28.52 -43.46
C SER A 397 23.39 27.11 -43.98
N ILE A 398 22.44 26.21 -43.93
CA ILE A 398 22.52 24.91 -44.58
C ILE A 398 21.42 24.86 -45.66
N LEU A 399 21.85 24.61 -46.91
CA LEU A 399 21.01 24.38 -48.07
C LEU A 399 20.06 23.19 -47.91
N PRO A 400 18.90 23.18 -48.60
CA PRO A 400 17.92 22.11 -48.47
C PRO A 400 18.42 20.84 -49.19
N GLY A 401 18.77 19.84 -48.41
CA GLY A 401 19.04 18.48 -48.87
C GLY A 401 17.75 17.66 -48.96
N VAL A 402 17.59 16.99 -50.06
CA VAL A 402 16.49 16.14 -50.51
C VAL A 402 16.19 15.06 -49.47
N CYS A 403 14.92 14.97 -49.06
CA CYS A 403 14.39 13.91 -48.22
C CYS A 403 14.12 12.66 -49.06
N PRO A 404 14.66 11.47 -48.76
CA PRO A 404 14.24 10.26 -49.43
C PRO A 404 12.90 9.78 -48.87
N LEU A 405 11.93 9.68 -49.77
CA LEU A 405 10.64 9.03 -49.57
C LEU A 405 10.86 7.55 -49.24
N TYR A 406 10.53 7.15 -48.04
CA TYR A 406 10.27 5.74 -47.71
C TYR A 406 8.80 5.46 -48.03
N THR A 407 8.56 4.81 -49.15
CA THR A 407 7.31 4.11 -49.44
C THR A 407 7.41 2.72 -48.83
N SER A 408 6.67 2.43 -47.78
CA SER A 408 6.42 1.06 -47.36
C SER A 408 5.11 0.60 -48.00
N ASP A 409 5.22 -0.15 -49.07
CA ASP A 409 4.17 -1.04 -49.53
C ASP A 409 4.04 -2.21 -48.54
N ALA A 410 2.92 -2.28 -47.89
CA ALA A 410 2.48 -3.47 -47.17
C ALA A 410 0.97 -3.62 -47.33
N ALA A 411 0.60 -4.11 -48.49
CA ALA A 411 -0.73 -4.72 -48.69
C ALA A 411 -0.66 -5.52 -49.99
N ASP A 412 -0.51 -6.83 -49.90
CA ASP A 412 -1.24 -7.83 -50.69
C ASP A 412 -0.63 -9.22 -50.43
N ASP A 413 -1.22 -9.92 -49.48
CA ASP A 413 -1.17 -11.37 -49.46
C ASP A 413 -2.60 -11.89 -49.52
N ARG A 414 -3.11 -11.96 -50.79
CA ARG A 414 -4.25 -12.83 -51.11
C ARG A 414 -3.68 -14.20 -51.40
N ILE A 415 -3.80 -15.10 -50.47
CA ILE A 415 -3.62 -16.53 -50.71
C ILE A 415 -4.85 -17.01 -51.47
N CYS A 416 -4.69 -17.32 -52.76
CA CYS A 416 -5.61 -18.17 -53.50
C CYS A 416 -5.31 -19.61 -53.11
N VAL A 417 -6.33 -20.32 -52.65
CA VAL A 417 -6.35 -21.78 -52.53
C VAL A 417 -7.00 -22.33 -53.77
N ASP A 418 -6.28 -23.15 -54.48
CA ASP A 418 -6.83 -24.23 -55.30
C ASP A 418 -6.70 -25.55 -54.52
#